data_827077aea3e57d30f507cf787497540e
#
_entry.id   827077aea3e57d30f507cf787497540e
#
_cell.length_a   1.000
_cell.length_b   1.000
_cell.length_c   1.000
_cell.angle_alpha   90.00
_cell.angle_beta   90.00
_cell.angle_gamma   90.00
#
_symmetry.space_group_name_H-M   'P 1'
#
loop_
_entity.id
_entity.type
_entity.pdbx_description
1 polymer ?
#
loop_
_entity_poly.entity_id
_entity_poly.type
_entity_poly.pdbx_seq_one_letter_code
_entity_poly.pdbx_strand_id
1 'polypeptide(L)'
;MADNQRVSVDRMADAIMDGLLEYAELATDVMKDCVKKAGNTVKKEAQANAPVKSGRYKKSWAVKRQRETSNTLEVVVHSRNRYQLTHLLEKGHAKRGGGRVKAIPHIAPAEEKGIRELEEGIKRGLSK
;
A
#
# COMPACT_ATOMS: atom_id res chain seq x y z
N MET A 1 -21.55 24.92 -25.89
CA MET A 1 -21.17 25.33 -25.47
C MET A 1 -20.61 25.81 -25.25
N ALA A 2 -20.89 25.83 -25.18
CA ALA A 2 -20.27 26.41 -25.11
C ALA A 2 -19.53 26.88 -24.25
N ASP A 3 -18.93 26.40 -23.95
CA ASP A 3 -18.17 26.94 -23.17
C ASP A 3 -17.20 27.78 -23.72
N ASN A 4 -17.53 28.81 -23.89
CA ASN A 4 -16.69 29.66 -24.55
C ASN A 4 -15.79 30.33 -23.65
N GLN A 5 -14.88 29.60 -23.09
CA GLN A 5 -13.92 30.28 -22.37
C GLN A 5 -12.98 30.92 -23.28
N ARG A 6 -13.14 32.14 -23.52
CA ARG A 6 -12.15 32.90 -24.20
C ARG A 6 -11.20 33.48 -23.21
N VAL A 7 -9.97 33.01 -23.25
CA VAL A 7 -8.92 33.59 -22.43
C VAL A 7 -7.89 34.23 -23.35
N SER A 8 -7.28 35.30 -22.89
CA SER A 8 -6.19 35.93 -23.61
C SER A 8 -4.97 34.99 -23.59
N VAL A 9 -3.99 35.24 -24.46
CA VAL A 9 -2.75 34.45 -24.45
C VAL A 9 -2.09 34.48 -23.10
N ASP A 10 -2.17 35.62 -22.42
CA ASP A 10 -1.57 35.78 -21.09
C ASP A 10 -2.24 34.90 -20.05
N ARG A 11 -3.54 34.68 -20.16
CA ARG A 11 -4.30 33.88 -19.21
C ARG A 11 -4.35 32.41 -19.58
N MET A 12 -4.01 32.08 -20.82
CA MET A 12 -4.05 30.69 -21.26
C MET A 12 -3.12 29.80 -20.41
N ALA A 13 -1.91 30.29 -20.15
CA ALA A 13 -0.95 29.54 -19.34
C ALA A 13 -1.49 29.32 -17.91
N ASP A 14 -2.13 30.34 -17.34
CA ASP A 14 -2.71 30.21 -15.99
C ASP A 14 -3.88 29.23 -15.98
N ALA A 15 -4.73 29.26 -16.99
CA ALA A 15 -5.86 28.33 -17.09
C ALA A 15 -5.38 26.88 -17.22
N ILE A 16 -4.34 26.66 -18.03
CA ILE A 16 -3.76 25.32 -18.20
C ILE A 16 -3.14 24.86 -16.88
N MET A 17 -2.41 25.74 -16.19
CA MET A 17 -1.80 25.40 -14.92
C MET A 17 -2.84 25.04 -13.87
N ASP A 18 -3.93 25.80 -13.78
CA ASP A 18 -5.00 25.50 -12.84
C ASP A 18 -5.63 24.14 -13.13
N GLY A 19 -5.85 23.83 -14.40
CA GLY A 19 -6.38 22.51 -14.79
C GLY A 19 -5.42 21.36 -14.42
N LEU A 20 -4.13 21.55 -14.63
CA LEU A 20 -3.13 20.56 -14.28
C LEU A 20 -3.04 20.36 -12.77
N LEU A 21 -3.15 21.44 -11.99
CA LEU A 21 -3.14 21.34 -10.52
C LEU A 21 -4.36 20.59 -10.01
N GLU A 22 -5.53 20.86 -10.56
CA GLU A 22 -6.74 20.13 -10.20
C GLU A 22 -6.61 18.64 -10.50
N TYR A 23 -6.09 18.29 -11.67
CA TYR A 23 -5.86 16.91 -12.03
C TYR A 23 -4.85 16.25 -11.08
N ALA A 24 -3.76 16.95 -10.77
CA ALA A 24 -2.74 16.43 -9.87
C ALA A 24 -3.29 16.17 -8.47
N GLU A 25 -4.14 17.05 -7.97
CA GLU A 25 -4.79 16.85 -6.67
C GLU A 25 -5.69 15.62 -6.68
N LEU A 26 -6.51 15.48 -7.71
CA LEU A 26 -7.39 14.32 -7.86
C LEU A 26 -6.58 13.03 -7.95
N ALA A 27 -5.53 13.02 -8.76
CA ALA A 27 -4.67 11.86 -8.92
C ALA A 27 -3.98 11.49 -7.61
N THR A 28 -3.53 12.49 -6.85
CA THR A 28 -2.90 12.28 -5.54
C THR A 28 -3.88 11.63 -4.58
N ASP A 29 -5.11 12.12 -4.51
CA ASP A 29 -6.13 11.55 -3.63
C ASP A 29 -6.45 10.11 -3.99
N VAL A 30 -6.59 9.82 -5.28
CA VAL A 30 -6.81 8.45 -5.76
C VAL A 30 -5.65 7.54 -5.36
N MET A 31 -4.42 7.98 -5.57
CA MET A 31 -3.24 7.19 -5.26
C MET A 31 -3.10 6.95 -3.75
N LYS A 32 -3.35 7.96 -2.93
CA LYS A 32 -3.30 7.79 -1.47
C LYS A 32 -4.35 6.80 -0.99
N ASP A 33 -5.56 6.88 -1.53
CA ASP A 33 -6.63 5.95 -1.18
C ASP A 33 -6.25 4.51 -1.56
N CYS A 34 -5.68 4.32 -2.74
CA CYS A 34 -5.22 3.02 -3.19
C CYS A 34 -4.10 2.45 -2.32
N VAL A 35 -3.17 3.29 -1.88
CA VAL A 35 -2.09 2.88 -0.98
C VAL A 35 -2.66 2.41 0.37
N LYS A 36 -3.62 3.14 0.92
CA LYS A 36 -4.27 2.76 2.17
C LYS A 36 -4.97 1.41 2.04
N LYS A 37 -5.70 1.22 0.96
CA LYS A 37 -6.40 -0.04 0.69
C LYS A 37 -5.43 -1.20 0.49
N ALA A 38 -4.36 -0.97 -0.26
CA ALA A 38 -3.34 -1.99 -0.47
C ALA A 38 -2.66 -2.39 0.84
N GLY A 39 -2.35 -1.43 1.69
CA GLY A 39 -1.78 -1.70 3.01
C GLY A 39 -2.69 -2.58 3.86
N ASN A 40 -3.99 -2.28 3.86
CA ASN A 40 -4.96 -3.10 4.58
C ASN A 40 -5.07 -4.51 3.99
N THR A 41 -4.98 -4.65 2.68
CA THR A 41 -4.99 -5.96 2.02
C THR A 41 -3.77 -6.78 2.42
N VAL A 42 -2.59 -6.18 2.40
CA VAL A 42 -1.36 -6.86 2.82
C VAL A 42 -1.50 -7.33 4.26
N LYS A 43 -1.99 -6.48 5.14
CA LYS A 43 -2.21 -6.84 6.54
C LYS A 43 -3.15 -8.04 6.67
N LYS A 44 -4.30 -7.99 6.01
CA LYS A 44 -5.31 -9.06 6.09
C LYS A 44 -4.77 -10.39 5.54
N GLU A 45 -4.08 -10.34 4.41
CA GLU A 45 -3.52 -11.54 3.81
C GLU A 45 -2.39 -12.13 4.65
N ALA A 46 -1.53 -11.28 5.21
CA ALA A 46 -0.49 -11.75 6.11
C ALA A 46 -1.10 -12.41 7.34
N GLN A 47 -2.15 -11.82 7.89
CA GLN A 47 -2.88 -12.40 9.01
C GLN A 47 -3.52 -13.73 8.67
N ALA A 48 -4.16 -13.81 7.50
CA ALA A 48 -4.87 -15.02 7.08
C ALA A 48 -3.94 -16.20 6.86
N ASN A 49 -2.74 -15.94 6.36
CA ASN A 49 -1.77 -16.98 6.02
C ASN A 49 -0.68 -17.18 7.07
N ALA A 50 -0.69 -16.40 8.14
CA ALA A 50 0.29 -16.55 9.19
C ALA A 50 0.03 -17.82 10.01
N PRO A 51 1.10 -18.52 10.42
CA PRO A 51 0.92 -19.67 11.28
C PRO A 51 0.37 -19.24 12.64
N VAL A 52 -0.58 -20.02 13.17
CA VAL A 52 -1.29 -19.64 14.38
C VAL A 52 -1.16 -20.71 15.43
N LYS A 53 -0.31 -20.52 16.40
CA LYS A 53 -0.33 -21.36 17.61
C LYS A 53 -1.16 -20.67 18.70
N SER A 54 -0.89 -19.40 18.97
CA SER A 54 -1.56 -18.67 20.03
C SER A 54 -2.45 -17.52 19.52
N GLY A 55 -2.39 -17.20 18.28
CA GLY A 55 -3.08 -16.05 17.70
C GLY A 55 -2.40 -14.70 17.96
N ARG A 56 -1.38 -14.67 18.82
CA ARG A 56 -0.69 -13.41 19.15
C ARG A 56 0.05 -12.83 17.96
N TYR A 57 0.72 -13.69 17.18
CA TYR A 57 1.42 -13.24 15.99
C TYR A 57 0.44 -12.65 14.97
N LYS A 58 -0.66 -13.35 14.74
CA LYS A 58 -1.70 -12.87 13.83
C LYS A 58 -2.21 -11.48 14.24
N LYS A 59 -2.48 -11.31 15.52
CA LYS A 59 -2.98 -10.04 16.05
C LYS A 59 -1.94 -8.93 16.06
N SER A 60 -0.66 -9.27 15.90
CA SER A 60 0.41 -8.30 15.95
C SER A 60 0.52 -7.46 14.68
N TRP A 61 -0.10 -7.89 13.59
CA TRP A 61 -0.02 -7.17 12.33
C TRP A 61 -0.77 -5.86 12.38
N ALA A 62 -0.13 -4.81 11.88
CA ALA A 62 -0.70 -3.47 11.87
C ALA A 62 -0.22 -2.70 10.65
N VAL A 63 -1.01 -1.73 10.24
CA VAL A 63 -0.64 -0.77 9.20
C VAL A 63 -0.36 0.55 9.89
N LYS A 64 0.83 1.12 9.64
CA LYS A 64 1.22 2.39 10.21
C LYS A 64 1.46 3.39 9.10
N ARG A 65 0.87 4.57 9.24
CA ARG A 65 1.22 5.68 8.35
C ARG A 65 2.54 6.24 8.83
N GLN A 66 3.60 6.02 8.05
CA GLN A 66 4.93 6.44 8.43
C GLN A 66 5.19 7.88 8.06
N ARG A 67 4.70 8.30 6.92
CA ARG A 67 4.89 9.66 6.44
C ARG A 67 3.77 10.04 5.49
N GLU A 68 3.26 11.26 5.64
CA GLU A 68 2.29 11.79 4.71
C GLU A 68 2.55 13.28 4.51
N THR A 69 2.60 13.68 3.25
CA THR A 69 2.66 15.09 2.86
C THR A 69 1.51 15.36 1.89
N SER A 70 1.42 16.57 1.35
CA SER A 70 0.34 16.90 0.42
C SER A 70 0.33 15.99 -0.82
N ASN A 71 1.48 15.49 -1.24
CA ASN A 71 1.59 14.67 -2.43
C ASN A 71 2.27 13.32 -2.22
N THR A 72 2.49 12.92 -0.98
CA THR A 72 3.11 11.61 -0.69
C THR A 72 2.38 10.92 0.45
N LEU A 73 2.36 9.61 0.40
CA LEU A 73 1.87 8.77 1.50
C LEU A 73 2.71 7.49 1.56
N GLU A 74 3.27 7.25 2.72
CA GLU A 74 4.06 6.07 2.96
C GLU A 74 3.44 5.30 4.13
N VAL A 75 3.05 4.06 3.89
CA VAL A 75 2.53 3.18 4.94
C VAL A 75 3.44 1.97 5.09
N VAL A 76 3.51 1.46 6.31
CA VAL A 76 4.29 0.27 6.63
C VAL A 76 3.36 -0.75 7.25
N VAL A 77 3.39 -1.96 6.71
CA VAL A 77 2.68 -3.10 7.29
C VAL A 77 3.71 -3.89 8.07
N HIS A 78 3.48 -4.07 9.35
CA HIS A 78 4.48 -4.67 10.22
C HIS A 78 3.84 -5.42 11.39
N SER A 79 4.64 -6.26 12.04
CA SER A 79 4.25 -6.89 13.28
C SER A 79 4.69 -5.98 14.44
N ARG A 80 3.77 -5.51 15.26
CA ARG A 80 4.06 -4.52 16.30
C ARG A 80 5.01 -5.02 17.38
N ASN A 81 4.84 -6.27 17.78
CA ASN A 81 5.62 -6.81 18.91
C ASN A 81 6.15 -8.21 18.64
N ARG A 82 6.05 -8.70 17.42
CA ARG A 82 6.52 -10.03 17.03
C ARG A 82 7.35 -10.00 15.75
N TYR A 83 7.95 -8.85 15.43
CA TYR A 83 8.68 -8.70 14.16
C TYR A 83 9.83 -9.71 14.02
N GLN A 84 10.40 -10.16 15.11
CA GLN A 84 11.48 -11.14 15.07
C GLN A 84 11.03 -12.47 14.49
N LEU A 85 9.78 -12.86 14.76
CA LEU A 85 9.22 -14.09 14.22
C LEU A 85 8.98 -14.01 12.72
N THR A 86 8.77 -12.81 12.21
CA THR A 86 8.44 -12.57 10.80
C THR A 86 9.48 -13.21 9.87
N HIS A 87 10.74 -12.90 10.09
CA HIS A 87 11.83 -13.45 9.26
C HIS A 87 11.99 -14.94 9.40
N LEU A 88 11.89 -15.43 10.64
CA LEU A 88 12.06 -16.85 10.93
C LEU A 88 10.97 -17.69 10.27
N LEU A 89 9.73 -17.18 10.30
CA LEU A 89 8.60 -17.90 9.72
C LEU A 89 8.62 -17.83 8.20
N GLU A 90 8.94 -16.65 7.65
CA GLU A 90 8.91 -16.46 6.20
C GLU A 90 9.96 -17.31 5.47
N LYS A 91 11.15 -17.40 6.03
CA LYS A 91 12.28 -18.07 5.37
C LYS A 91 12.69 -19.38 6.01
N GLY A 92 12.09 -19.74 7.15
CA GLY A 92 12.54 -20.85 7.93
C GLY A 92 13.82 -20.51 8.67
N HIS A 93 14.32 -21.45 9.49
CA HIS A 93 15.54 -21.23 10.24
C HIS A 93 16.15 -22.56 10.69
N ALA A 94 17.43 -22.52 11.04
CA ALA A 94 18.11 -23.69 11.56
C ALA A 94 17.65 -24.02 12.97
N LYS A 95 17.43 -25.30 13.24
CA LYS A 95 17.09 -25.75 14.59
C LYS A 95 18.35 -25.91 15.44
N ARG A 96 18.21 -25.62 16.73
CA ARG A 96 19.24 -25.96 17.69
C ARG A 96 19.32 -27.49 17.73
N GLY A 97 20.45 -28.07 17.52
CA GLY A 97 20.59 -29.53 17.51
C GLY A 97 20.48 -30.19 16.14
N GLY A 98 20.35 -29.42 15.07
CA GLY A 98 20.35 -29.92 13.70
C GLY A 98 19.04 -29.83 12.99
N GLY A 99 19.09 -29.77 11.65
CA GLY A 99 17.91 -29.63 10.78
C GLY A 99 17.43 -28.19 10.68
N ARG A 100 16.35 -28.01 9.93
CA ARG A 100 15.74 -26.70 9.69
C ARG A 100 14.25 -26.73 9.97
N VAL A 101 13.72 -25.63 10.47
CA VAL A 101 12.27 -25.40 10.52
C VAL A 101 11.87 -24.94 9.12
N LYS A 102 10.83 -25.55 8.57
CA LYS A 102 10.33 -25.24 7.24
C LYS A 102 9.80 -23.82 7.18
N ALA A 103 10.07 -23.15 6.06
CA ALA A 103 9.52 -21.82 5.79
C ALA A 103 7.99 -21.89 5.63
N ILE A 104 7.31 -20.85 6.13
CA ILE A 104 5.87 -20.69 5.95
C ILE A 104 5.67 -19.29 5.34
N PRO A 105 5.80 -19.15 4.02
CA PRO A 105 5.65 -17.84 3.39
C PRO A 105 4.24 -17.29 3.58
N HIS A 106 4.15 -16.11 4.14
CA HIS A 106 2.88 -15.42 4.34
C HIS A 106 2.98 -13.95 4.02
N ILE A 107 4.20 -13.41 3.93
CA ILE A 107 4.44 -12.01 3.59
C ILE A 107 4.51 -11.84 2.08
N ALA A 108 5.29 -12.67 1.38
CA ALA A 108 5.44 -12.56 -0.08
C ALA A 108 4.12 -12.68 -0.82
N PRO A 109 3.25 -13.67 -0.52
CA PRO A 109 1.94 -13.72 -1.17
C PRO A 109 1.05 -12.53 -0.83
N ALA A 110 1.12 -12.02 0.40
CA ALA A 110 0.35 -10.86 0.82
C ALA A 110 0.80 -9.61 0.06
N GLU A 111 2.11 -9.43 -0.07
CA GLU A 111 2.70 -8.32 -0.80
C GLU A 111 2.30 -8.35 -2.27
N GLU A 112 2.38 -9.51 -2.92
CA GLU A 112 1.96 -9.65 -4.32
C GLU A 112 0.51 -9.24 -4.53
N LYS A 113 -0.38 -9.68 -3.64
CA LYS A 113 -1.79 -9.33 -3.75
C LYS A 113 -2.01 -7.84 -3.54
N GLY A 114 -1.33 -7.25 -2.56
CA GLY A 114 -1.40 -5.82 -2.30
C GLY A 114 -0.94 -4.99 -3.48
N ILE A 115 0.17 -5.38 -4.12
CA ILE A 115 0.71 -4.69 -5.28
C ILE A 115 -0.28 -4.75 -6.45
N ARG A 116 -0.86 -5.91 -6.71
CA ARG A 116 -1.86 -6.06 -7.78
C ARG A 116 -3.08 -5.19 -7.52
N GLU A 117 -3.60 -5.18 -6.31
CA GLU A 117 -4.73 -4.34 -5.96
C GLU A 117 -4.40 -2.86 -6.09
N LEU A 118 -3.18 -2.47 -5.71
CA LEU A 118 -2.72 -1.10 -5.83
C LEU A 118 -2.71 -0.67 -7.30
N GLU A 119 -2.10 -1.48 -8.17
CA GLU A 119 -2.03 -1.17 -9.60
C GLU A 119 -3.40 -1.08 -10.24
N GLU A 120 -4.27 -2.05 -9.96
CA GLU A 120 -5.62 -2.06 -10.50
C GLU A 120 -6.46 -0.90 -9.99
N GLY A 121 -6.32 -0.58 -8.71
CA GLY A 121 -7.02 0.54 -8.10
C GLY A 121 -6.62 1.87 -8.72
N ILE A 122 -5.33 2.07 -8.95
CA ILE A 122 -4.83 3.28 -9.58
C ILE A 122 -5.35 3.39 -11.01
N LYS A 123 -5.27 2.32 -11.78
CA LYS A 123 -5.79 2.29 -13.16
C LYS A 123 -7.27 2.64 -13.20
N ARG A 124 -8.08 2.05 -12.33
CA ARG A 124 -9.51 2.36 -12.29
C ARG A 124 -9.79 3.79 -11.88
N GLY A 125 -9.08 4.26 -10.87
CA GLY A 125 -9.30 5.60 -10.33
C GLY A 125 -8.91 6.71 -11.29
N LEU A 126 -7.86 6.50 -12.08
CA LEU A 126 -7.36 7.50 -13.01
C LEU A 126 -7.95 7.40 -14.42
N SER A 127 -8.69 6.33 -14.71
CA SER A 127 -9.29 6.18 -16.05
C SER A 127 -10.71 6.71 -16.15
N LYS A 128 -11.21 7.33 -15.13
CA LYS A 128 -12.56 7.89 -15.16
C LYS A 128 -12.59 9.27 -15.79
#